data_7d8878f039e13f7c8dd1fa68f4ee4fe5
#
_entry.id   7d8878f039e13f7c8dd1fa68f4ee4fe5
#
_cell.length_a   1.000
_cell.length_b   1.000
_cell.length_c   1.000
_cell.angle_alpha   90.00
_cell.angle_beta   90.00
_cell.angle_gamma   90.00
#
_symmetry.space_group_name_H-M   'P 1'
#
loop_
_entity.id
_entity.type
_entity.pdbx_description
1 polymer ?
#
loop_
_entity_poly.entity_id
_entity_poly.type
_entity_poly.pdbx_seq_one_letter_code
_entity_poly.pdbx_strand_id
1 'polypeptide(L)'
;MQNNQIKDKVKKFIEDGLDMDSRIERLQKAFDNGEKHPFYISLFDENAAFSAKVTHSVYTWIGQSFYEPFCVMLGDLAGYEVETQKKVLGYCNQDVENYLQSIEKNMDYIPDRDKEIKQLKELVTTGNDDEHPDSTVDVYITTPDKKEILIDITTVGNNKKSFRALKQKILRWTAMRLSQDINVDINSYFAIPYNPYSDKLDGTDYDLWSKYYDRKDILVGDELWRKVSNNLIGINDIDKIFKEVGKELKNKIK
;
A
#
# COMPACT_ATOMS: atom_id res chain seq x y z
N MET A 1 -2.41 27.19 10.91
CA MET A 1 -1.27 27.35 9.98
C MET A 1 -0.68 25.99 9.56
N GLN A 2 -0.43 25.06 10.47
CA GLN A 2 0.19 23.74 10.18
C GLN A 2 -0.59 22.89 9.16
N ASN A 3 -1.91 22.87 9.21
CA ASN A 3 -2.76 22.04 8.31
C ASN A 3 -2.69 22.51 6.84
N ASN A 4 -2.62 23.81 6.56
CA ASN A 4 -2.49 24.30 5.18
C ASN A 4 -1.11 23.96 4.61
N GLN A 5 -0.04 24.06 5.39
CA GLN A 5 1.30 23.70 4.94
C GLN A 5 1.45 22.22 4.57
N ILE A 6 0.75 21.33 5.31
CA ILE A 6 0.71 19.90 4.98
C ILE A 6 0.00 19.68 3.65
N LYS A 7 -1.17 20.32 3.47
CA LYS A 7 -1.94 20.22 2.21
C LYS A 7 -1.16 20.74 1.01
N ASP A 8 -0.44 21.86 1.16
CA ASP A 8 0.40 22.42 0.10
C ASP A 8 1.54 21.45 -0.29
N LYS A 9 2.18 20.79 0.71
CA LYS A 9 3.21 19.79 0.45
C LYS A 9 2.64 18.55 -0.26
N VAL A 10 1.46 18.08 0.17
CA VAL A 10 0.76 16.97 -0.48
C VAL A 10 0.37 17.33 -1.90
N LYS A 11 -0.18 18.54 -2.12
CA LYS A 11 -0.53 19.02 -3.46
C LYS A 11 0.70 19.02 -4.37
N LYS A 12 1.78 19.63 -3.91
CA LYS A 12 3.04 19.70 -4.66
C LYS A 12 3.58 18.30 -4.97
N PHE A 13 3.56 17.38 -4.02
CA PHE A 13 4.00 16.01 -4.24
C PHE A 13 3.20 15.31 -5.37
N ILE A 14 1.88 15.52 -5.40
CA ILE A 14 1.02 14.95 -6.43
C ILE A 14 1.30 15.61 -7.80
N GLU A 15 1.45 16.93 -7.84
CA GLU A 15 1.75 17.68 -9.07
C GLU A 15 3.10 17.29 -9.66
N ASP A 16 4.15 17.24 -8.83
CA ASP A 16 5.51 16.88 -9.24
C ASP A 16 5.57 15.41 -9.73
N GLY A 17 4.86 14.50 -9.06
CA GLY A 17 4.82 13.09 -9.45
C GLY A 17 3.96 12.81 -10.70
N LEU A 18 2.90 13.56 -10.90
CA LEU A 18 2.10 13.48 -12.14
C LEU A 18 2.87 13.99 -13.34
N ASP A 19 3.61 15.10 -13.18
CA ASP A 19 4.37 15.78 -14.25
C ASP A 19 3.64 15.77 -15.60
N MET A 20 2.42 16.32 -15.59
CA MET A 20 1.48 16.13 -16.70
C MET A 20 1.96 16.73 -18.01
N ASP A 21 2.72 17.82 -17.99
CA ASP A 21 3.19 18.45 -19.21
C ASP A 21 4.21 17.56 -19.93
N SER A 22 5.24 17.08 -19.23
CA SER A 22 6.20 16.12 -19.78
C SER A 22 5.55 14.78 -20.14
N ARG A 23 4.56 14.35 -19.34
CA ARG A 23 3.81 13.12 -19.60
C ARG A 23 3.02 13.20 -20.89
N ILE A 24 2.25 14.26 -21.09
CA ILE A 24 1.45 14.49 -22.31
C ILE A 24 2.37 14.60 -23.53
N GLU A 25 3.43 15.40 -23.44
CA GLU A 25 4.39 15.56 -24.54
C GLU A 25 5.02 14.22 -24.97
N ARG A 26 5.46 13.41 -24.00
CA ARG A 26 6.03 12.08 -24.27
C ARG A 26 5.01 11.14 -24.90
N LEU A 27 3.79 11.12 -24.37
CA LEU A 27 2.73 10.26 -24.89
C LEU A 27 2.27 10.68 -26.29
N GLN A 28 2.23 12.00 -26.57
CA GLN A 28 1.91 12.52 -27.88
C GLN A 28 2.98 12.13 -28.90
N LYS A 29 4.27 12.32 -28.58
CA LYS A 29 5.38 11.87 -29.43
C LYS A 29 5.31 10.36 -29.75
N ALA A 30 5.03 9.54 -28.73
CA ALA A 30 4.89 8.10 -28.93
C ALA A 30 3.68 7.77 -29.82
N PHE A 31 2.55 8.46 -29.62
CA PHE A 31 1.34 8.29 -30.42
C PHE A 31 1.56 8.68 -31.89
N ASP A 32 2.23 9.81 -32.14
CA ASP A 32 2.53 10.30 -33.47
C ASP A 32 3.54 9.41 -34.21
N ASN A 33 4.47 8.79 -33.48
CA ASN A 33 5.50 7.88 -34.01
C ASN A 33 5.00 6.44 -34.26
N GLY A 34 3.69 6.19 -34.22
CA GLY A 34 3.09 4.93 -34.66
C GLY A 34 2.61 3.99 -33.56
N GLU A 35 2.65 4.41 -32.27
CA GLU A 35 1.95 3.68 -31.21
C GLU A 35 0.43 3.89 -31.27
N LYS A 36 -0.09 3.92 -32.50
CA LYS A 36 -1.52 4.01 -32.77
C LYS A 36 -2.15 2.62 -32.69
N HIS A 37 -3.29 2.53 -32.04
CA HIS A 37 -4.11 1.33 -32.00
C HIS A 37 -5.21 1.45 -33.07
N PRO A 38 -5.00 0.93 -34.31
CA PRO A 38 -5.88 1.23 -35.46
C PRO A 38 -7.33 0.82 -35.21
N PHE A 39 -7.56 -0.32 -34.57
CA PHE A 39 -8.92 -0.77 -34.25
C PHE A 39 -9.60 0.11 -33.20
N TYR A 40 -8.83 0.63 -32.25
CA TYR A 40 -9.35 1.51 -31.22
C TYR A 40 -9.73 2.88 -31.81
N ILE A 41 -8.87 3.42 -32.68
CA ILE A 41 -9.14 4.67 -33.42
C ILE A 41 -10.37 4.51 -34.32
N SER A 42 -10.52 3.37 -35.00
CA SER A 42 -11.68 3.10 -35.82
C SER A 42 -12.99 3.02 -35.05
N LEU A 43 -12.94 2.65 -33.77
CA LEU A 43 -14.13 2.57 -32.91
C LEU A 43 -14.45 3.90 -32.22
N PHE A 44 -13.44 4.67 -31.82
CA PHE A 44 -13.62 5.78 -30.89
C PHE A 44 -13.13 7.15 -31.39
N ASP A 45 -12.28 7.26 -32.40
CA ASP A 45 -11.51 8.41 -32.87
C ASP A 45 -10.12 8.60 -32.22
N GLU A 46 -9.30 9.46 -32.81
CA GLU A 46 -7.92 9.71 -32.34
C GLU A 46 -7.87 10.40 -30.96
N ASN A 47 -8.77 11.37 -30.71
CA ASN A 47 -8.78 12.11 -29.44
C ASN A 47 -9.17 11.20 -28.27
N ALA A 48 -10.17 10.34 -28.45
CA ALA A 48 -10.57 9.36 -27.46
C ALA A 48 -9.47 8.33 -27.20
N ALA A 49 -8.79 7.87 -28.25
CA ALA A 49 -7.67 6.93 -28.13
C ALA A 49 -6.49 7.56 -27.36
N PHE A 50 -6.15 8.81 -27.65
CA PHE A 50 -5.11 9.53 -26.94
C PHE A 50 -5.49 9.79 -25.46
N SER A 51 -6.70 10.24 -25.20
CA SER A 51 -7.22 10.46 -23.84
C SER A 51 -7.18 9.18 -23.01
N ALA A 52 -7.53 8.04 -23.60
CA ALA A 52 -7.43 6.73 -22.95
C ALA A 52 -5.97 6.38 -22.59
N LYS A 53 -5.01 6.67 -23.49
CA LYS A 53 -3.58 6.45 -23.25
C LYS A 53 -3.05 7.30 -22.08
N VAL A 54 -3.44 8.58 -22.03
CA VAL A 54 -3.11 9.47 -20.90
C VAL A 54 -3.69 8.95 -19.59
N THR A 55 -4.98 8.61 -19.59
CA THR A 55 -5.68 8.07 -18.41
C THR A 55 -5.00 6.79 -17.91
N HIS A 56 -4.67 5.86 -18.81
CA HIS A 56 -3.96 4.63 -18.46
C HIS A 56 -2.57 4.91 -17.86
N SER A 57 -1.84 5.88 -18.40
CA SER A 57 -0.54 6.27 -17.86
C SER A 57 -0.63 6.83 -16.44
N VAL A 58 -1.65 7.64 -16.14
CA VAL A 58 -1.90 8.15 -14.78
C VAL A 58 -2.32 7.01 -13.85
N TYR A 59 -3.20 6.13 -14.30
CA TYR A 59 -3.63 4.96 -13.54
C TYR A 59 -2.45 4.06 -13.15
N THR A 60 -1.56 3.78 -14.12
CA THR A 60 -0.34 2.99 -13.88
C THR A 60 0.58 3.68 -12.87
N TRP A 61 0.77 4.99 -12.99
CA TRP A 61 1.58 5.76 -12.04
C TRP A 61 1.01 5.68 -10.62
N ILE A 62 -0.30 5.83 -10.43
CA ILE A 62 -0.94 5.70 -9.13
C ILE A 62 -0.69 4.29 -8.54
N GLY A 63 -0.87 3.25 -9.35
CA GLY A 63 -0.75 1.86 -8.89
C GLY A 63 0.68 1.39 -8.63
N GLN A 64 1.68 1.94 -9.33
CA GLN A 64 3.06 1.43 -9.30
C GLN A 64 4.07 2.38 -8.65
N SER A 65 3.80 3.68 -8.64
CA SER A 65 4.82 4.67 -8.30
C SER A 65 4.37 5.72 -7.28
N PHE A 66 3.10 5.73 -6.88
CA PHE A 66 2.56 6.76 -6.01
C PHE A 66 2.55 6.34 -4.54
N TYR A 67 2.01 5.17 -4.22
CA TYR A 67 1.65 4.85 -2.85
C TYR A 67 2.84 4.78 -1.89
N GLU A 68 3.89 4.08 -2.23
CA GLU A 68 5.06 3.93 -1.36
C GLU A 68 5.78 5.28 -1.13
N PRO A 69 6.18 6.06 -2.17
CA PRO A 69 6.77 7.37 -1.96
C PRO A 69 5.83 8.36 -1.23
N PHE A 70 4.53 8.22 -1.42
CA PHE A 70 3.55 9.03 -0.71
C PHE A 70 3.52 8.70 0.79
N CYS A 71 3.65 7.40 1.15
CA CYS A 71 3.80 6.98 2.54
C CYS A 71 5.09 7.54 3.17
N VAL A 72 6.20 7.55 2.43
CA VAL A 72 7.46 8.17 2.91
C VAL A 72 7.23 9.64 3.22
N MET A 73 6.70 10.40 2.26
CA MET A 73 6.45 11.84 2.44
C MET A 73 5.51 12.13 3.64
N LEU A 74 4.44 11.34 3.81
CA LEU A 74 3.51 11.51 4.92
C LEU A 74 4.14 11.13 6.27
N GLY A 75 4.93 10.07 6.31
CA GLY A 75 5.63 9.63 7.51
C GLY A 75 6.71 10.62 7.94
N ASP A 76 7.47 11.16 6.99
CA ASP A 76 8.45 12.23 7.25
C ASP A 76 7.76 13.47 7.87
N LEU A 77 6.59 13.86 7.35
CA LEU A 77 5.80 14.94 7.92
C LEU A 77 5.31 14.64 9.34
N ALA A 78 5.10 13.37 9.66
CA ALA A 78 4.71 12.90 10.98
C ALA A 78 5.89 12.75 11.95
N GLY A 79 7.13 12.93 11.47
CA GLY A 79 8.35 12.72 12.25
C GLY A 79 8.71 11.25 12.46
N TYR A 80 8.24 10.38 11.56
CA TYR A 80 8.58 8.95 11.51
C TYR A 80 9.82 8.74 10.63
N GLU A 81 10.56 7.67 10.91
CA GLU A 81 11.55 7.12 9.99
C GLU A 81 10.84 6.11 9.09
N VAL A 82 10.88 6.34 7.77
CA VAL A 82 10.15 5.50 6.80
C VAL A 82 11.11 5.00 5.73
N GLU A 83 11.12 3.69 5.54
CA GLU A 83 11.87 3.01 4.49
C GLU A 83 10.89 2.25 3.58
N THR A 84 11.15 2.22 2.28
CA THR A 84 10.38 1.41 1.31
C THR A 84 11.20 0.25 0.82
N GLN A 85 10.51 -0.82 0.41
CA GLN A 85 11.13 -2.04 -0.12
C GLN A 85 12.23 -2.59 0.80
N LYS A 86 12.03 -2.43 2.12
CA LYS A 86 12.96 -2.89 3.13
C LYS A 86 12.87 -4.39 3.33
N LYS A 87 14.01 -5.06 3.32
CA LYS A 87 14.08 -6.46 3.70
C LYS A 87 14.09 -6.61 5.22
N VAL A 88 13.15 -7.36 5.74
CA VAL A 88 13.17 -7.83 7.13
C VAL A 88 14.16 -8.98 7.21
N LEU A 89 15.11 -8.86 8.13
CA LEU A 89 16.03 -9.93 8.47
C LEU A 89 15.56 -10.61 9.75
N GLY A 90 15.82 -11.90 9.87
CA GLY A 90 15.50 -12.67 11.07
C GLY A 90 15.34 -14.15 10.76
N TYR A 91 15.07 -14.93 11.78
CA TYR A 91 15.03 -16.38 11.67
C TYR A 91 13.61 -16.94 11.80
N CYS A 92 13.19 -17.68 10.78
CA CYS A 92 12.00 -18.50 10.83
C CYS A 92 12.43 -19.96 10.98
N ASN A 93 12.34 -20.52 12.19
CA ASN A 93 12.60 -21.93 12.42
C ASN A 93 11.51 -22.81 11.82
N GLN A 94 11.73 -24.13 11.80
CA GLN A 94 10.80 -25.09 11.20
C GLN A 94 9.41 -25.09 11.89
N ASP A 95 9.35 -24.82 13.18
CA ASP A 95 8.07 -24.78 13.91
C ASP A 95 7.22 -23.57 13.51
N VAL A 96 7.85 -22.39 13.31
CA VAL A 96 7.20 -21.20 12.75
C VAL A 96 6.69 -21.49 11.34
N GLU A 97 7.51 -22.08 10.45
CA GLU A 97 7.07 -22.40 9.09
C GLU A 97 5.93 -23.43 9.07
N ASN A 98 5.99 -24.45 9.91
CA ASN A 98 4.90 -25.43 10.07
C ASN A 98 3.61 -24.75 10.53
N TYR A 99 3.71 -23.81 11.48
CA TYR A 99 2.56 -23.05 11.96
C TYR A 99 1.95 -22.19 10.85
N LEU A 100 2.75 -21.41 10.13
CA LEU A 100 2.29 -20.57 9.01
C LEU A 100 1.62 -21.43 7.92
N GLN A 101 2.19 -22.59 7.58
CA GLN A 101 1.59 -23.52 6.63
C GLN A 101 0.28 -24.13 7.15
N SER A 102 0.16 -24.37 8.45
CA SER A 102 -1.08 -24.88 9.05
C SER A 102 -2.24 -23.90 8.90
N ILE A 103 -1.97 -22.60 9.08
CA ILE A 103 -2.96 -21.52 8.85
C ILE A 103 -3.40 -21.51 7.38
N GLU A 104 -2.47 -21.63 6.44
CA GLU A 104 -2.80 -21.63 5.01
C GLU A 104 -3.65 -22.82 4.59
N LYS A 105 -3.30 -24.01 5.06
CA LYS A 105 -3.94 -25.27 4.65
C LYS A 105 -5.28 -25.52 5.34
N ASN A 106 -5.49 -24.98 6.53
CA ASN A 106 -6.73 -25.19 7.29
C ASN A 106 -7.85 -24.30 6.74
N MET A 107 -8.85 -24.91 6.10
CA MET A 107 -9.99 -24.21 5.52
C MET A 107 -10.94 -23.62 6.58
N ASP A 108 -10.93 -24.16 7.79
CA ASP A 108 -11.78 -23.79 8.90
C ASP A 108 -11.03 -22.92 9.93
N TYR A 109 -9.81 -22.50 9.59
CA TYR A 109 -9.05 -21.61 10.45
C TYR A 109 -9.75 -20.26 10.59
N ILE A 110 -9.95 -19.82 11.82
CA ILE A 110 -10.49 -18.50 12.15
C ILE A 110 -9.31 -17.63 12.59
N PRO A 111 -8.95 -16.63 11.79
CA PRO A 111 -7.85 -15.72 12.12
C PRO A 111 -8.14 -14.95 13.42
N ASP A 112 -7.11 -14.88 14.27
CA ASP A 112 -7.13 -14.12 15.53
C ASP A 112 -5.71 -13.61 15.78
N ARG A 113 -5.49 -12.34 15.47
CA ARG A 113 -4.16 -11.72 15.50
C ARG A 113 -3.48 -11.86 16.88
N ASP A 114 -4.23 -11.68 17.95
CA ASP A 114 -3.66 -11.68 19.28
C ASP A 114 -3.18 -13.10 19.67
N LYS A 115 -3.96 -14.12 19.31
CA LYS A 115 -3.56 -15.53 19.49
C LYS A 115 -2.38 -15.91 18.61
N GLU A 116 -2.37 -15.45 17.36
CA GLU A 116 -1.30 -15.72 16.40
C GLU A 116 0.03 -15.13 16.85
N ILE A 117 0.03 -13.87 17.30
CA ILE A 117 1.25 -13.23 17.83
C ILE A 117 1.73 -13.94 19.10
N LYS A 118 0.81 -14.32 19.99
CA LYS A 118 1.15 -15.11 21.18
C LYS A 118 1.80 -16.45 20.78
N GLN A 119 1.21 -17.16 19.84
CA GLN A 119 1.76 -18.43 19.34
C GLN A 119 3.13 -18.25 18.69
N LEU A 120 3.31 -17.20 17.89
CA LEU A 120 4.62 -16.90 17.31
C LEU A 120 5.67 -16.65 18.40
N LYS A 121 5.35 -15.92 19.45
CA LYS A 121 6.27 -15.69 20.60
C LYS A 121 6.69 -16.97 21.29
N GLU A 122 5.85 -18.00 21.29
CA GLU A 122 6.18 -19.32 21.86
C GLU A 122 7.03 -20.18 20.90
N LEU A 123 6.93 -19.97 19.60
CA LEU A 123 7.59 -20.79 18.58
C LEU A 123 8.93 -20.23 18.10
N VAL A 124 9.09 -18.90 18.12
CA VAL A 124 10.32 -18.27 17.63
C VAL A 124 11.52 -18.65 18.49
N THR A 125 12.64 -18.85 17.84
CA THR A 125 13.95 -19.04 18.50
C THR A 125 14.95 -18.07 17.91
N THR A 126 15.95 -17.68 18.67
CA THR A 126 17.07 -16.89 18.14
C THR A 126 17.83 -17.73 17.12
N GLY A 127 18.18 -17.13 15.99
CA GLY A 127 18.92 -17.78 14.92
C GLY A 127 19.72 -16.77 14.09
N ASN A 128 20.27 -17.22 12.98
CA ASN A 128 20.96 -16.33 12.05
C ASN A 128 19.97 -15.36 11.38
N ASP A 129 20.45 -14.20 10.99
CA ASP A 129 19.69 -13.22 10.23
C ASP A 129 19.59 -13.68 8.76
N ASP A 130 18.63 -14.54 8.48
CA ASP A 130 18.39 -15.06 7.15
C ASP A 130 17.39 -14.17 6.40
N GLU A 131 17.59 -14.00 5.09
CA GLU A 131 16.60 -13.42 4.19
C GLU A 131 15.62 -14.49 3.74
N HIS A 132 14.32 -14.26 3.90
CA HIS A 132 13.28 -15.07 3.28
C HIS A 132 12.80 -14.41 1.98
N PRO A 133 12.39 -15.15 0.93
CA PRO A 133 11.84 -14.58 -0.31
C PRO A 133 10.72 -13.57 -0.09
N ASP A 134 9.88 -13.79 0.93
CA ASP A 134 8.76 -12.90 1.30
C ASP A 134 9.12 -11.86 2.36
N SER A 135 10.41 -11.56 2.58
CA SER A 135 10.84 -10.62 3.63
C SER A 135 10.73 -9.14 3.25
N THR A 136 10.49 -8.83 1.98
CA THR A 136 10.38 -7.44 1.53
C THR A 136 9.08 -6.80 1.98
N VAL A 137 9.19 -5.65 2.66
CA VAL A 137 8.10 -4.81 3.15
C VAL A 137 7.97 -3.59 2.26
N ASP A 138 6.79 -3.28 1.77
CA ASP A 138 6.58 -2.12 0.90
C ASP A 138 6.84 -0.81 1.65
N VAL A 139 6.32 -0.71 2.88
CA VAL A 139 6.52 0.46 3.75
C VAL A 139 6.84 0.01 5.16
N TYR A 140 8.03 0.32 5.63
CA TYR A 140 8.51 0.06 6.98
C TYR A 140 8.65 1.38 7.74
N ILE A 141 7.92 1.53 8.83
CA ILE A 141 7.88 2.74 9.65
C ILE A 141 8.47 2.44 11.02
N THR A 142 9.41 3.26 11.46
CA THR A 142 9.86 3.31 12.86
C THR A 142 9.38 4.62 13.47
N THR A 143 8.56 4.52 14.49
CA THR A 143 8.06 5.69 15.22
C THR A 143 9.10 6.22 16.21
N PRO A 144 9.00 7.48 16.70
CA PRO A 144 9.94 8.02 17.69
C PRO A 144 10.00 7.21 19.00
N ASP A 145 8.90 6.54 19.38
CA ASP A 145 8.82 5.64 20.54
C ASP A 145 9.26 4.19 20.20
N LYS A 146 9.94 4.00 19.05
CA LYS A 146 10.53 2.73 18.59
C LYS A 146 9.53 1.62 18.27
N LYS A 147 8.28 1.96 17.99
CA LYS A 147 7.34 1.00 17.42
C LYS A 147 7.63 0.78 15.95
N GLU A 148 7.52 -0.47 15.53
CA GLU A 148 7.69 -0.89 14.15
C GLU A 148 6.33 -1.14 13.52
N ILE A 149 6.08 -0.51 12.36
CA ILE A 149 4.85 -0.70 11.58
C ILE A 149 5.27 -1.13 10.19
N LEU A 150 4.90 -2.35 9.83
CA LEU A 150 5.22 -2.98 8.55
C LEU A 150 3.95 -3.07 7.71
N ILE A 151 3.99 -2.57 6.48
CA ILE A 151 2.81 -2.50 5.63
C ILE A 151 3.12 -3.09 4.25
N ASP A 152 2.27 -4.01 3.80
CA ASP A 152 2.19 -4.50 2.43
C ASP A 152 1.04 -3.78 1.71
N ILE A 153 1.32 -2.99 0.71
CA ILE A 153 0.28 -2.24 -0.03
C ILE A 153 -0.24 -3.11 -1.16
N THR A 154 -1.52 -3.42 -1.11
CA THR A 154 -2.14 -4.32 -2.08
C THR A 154 -3.29 -3.66 -2.84
N THR A 155 -3.67 -4.27 -3.96
CA THR A 155 -4.80 -3.79 -4.77
C THR A 155 -6.14 -4.19 -4.16
N VAL A 156 -7.17 -3.42 -4.48
CA VAL A 156 -8.54 -3.59 -3.94
C VAL A 156 -9.26 -4.86 -4.39
N GLY A 157 -8.86 -5.47 -5.49
CA GLY A 157 -9.55 -6.59 -6.13
C GLY A 157 -8.87 -7.96 -5.94
N ASN A 158 -8.10 -8.15 -4.89
CA ASN A 158 -7.39 -9.41 -4.65
C ASN A 158 -8.33 -10.61 -4.49
N ASN A 159 -7.87 -11.76 -4.98
CA ASN A 159 -8.59 -13.03 -4.83
C ASN A 159 -8.29 -13.68 -3.46
N LYS A 160 -9.06 -14.73 -3.14
CA LYS A 160 -8.92 -15.52 -1.92
C LYS A 160 -7.49 -16.00 -1.63
N LYS A 161 -6.78 -16.49 -2.66
CA LYS A 161 -5.42 -17.01 -2.51
C LYS A 161 -4.45 -15.90 -2.11
N SER A 162 -4.62 -14.70 -2.67
CA SER A 162 -3.81 -13.53 -2.34
C SER A 162 -3.96 -13.13 -0.86
N PHE A 163 -5.19 -13.11 -0.31
CA PHE A 163 -5.38 -12.77 1.10
C PHE A 163 -4.75 -13.76 2.07
N ARG A 164 -4.75 -15.06 1.73
CA ARG A 164 -4.04 -16.06 2.53
C ARG A 164 -2.53 -15.86 2.49
N ALA A 165 -1.98 -15.59 1.31
CA ALA A 165 -0.56 -15.28 1.17
C ALA A 165 -0.16 -14.00 1.91
N LEU A 166 -0.99 -12.96 1.85
CA LEU A 166 -0.79 -11.72 2.61
C LEU A 166 -0.79 -12.00 4.12
N LYS A 167 -1.73 -12.81 4.61
CA LYS A 167 -1.77 -13.20 6.02
C LYS A 167 -0.49 -13.91 6.46
N GLN A 168 0.00 -14.86 5.68
CA GLN A 168 1.26 -15.53 5.97
C GLN A 168 2.45 -14.56 5.95
N LYS A 169 2.50 -13.67 4.96
CA LYS A 169 3.57 -12.68 4.78
C LYS A 169 3.70 -11.79 6.02
N ILE A 170 2.60 -11.19 6.49
CA ILE A 170 2.64 -10.31 7.67
C ILE A 170 2.98 -11.04 8.97
N LEU A 171 2.56 -12.30 9.12
CA LEU A 171 2.94 -13.13 10.27
C LEU A 171 4.42 -13.54 10.21
N ARG A 172 4.96 -13.84 9.02
CA ARG A 172 6.37 -14.14 8.85
C ARG A 172 7.25 -12.97 9.22
N TRP A 173 6.93 -11.76 8.76
CA TRP A 173 7.65 -10.55 9.18
C TRP A 173 7.66 -10.37 10.70
N THR A 174 6.50 -10.58 11.32
CA THR A 174 6.38 -10.53 12.78
C THR A 174 7.27 -11.57 13.45
N ALA A 175 7.28 -12.82 12.97
CA ALA A 175 8.13 -13.87 13.51
C ALA A 175 9.63 -13.57 13.35
N MET A 176 10.05 -13.09 12.18
CA MET A 176 11.44 -12.71 11.92
C MET A 176 11.91 -11.62 12.87
N ARG A 177 11.10 -10.57 13.10
CA ARG A 177 11.45 -9.51 14.07
C ARG A 177 11.45 -10.02 15.52
N LEU A 178 10.48 -10.86 15.89
CA LEU A 178 10.44 -11.48 17.23
C LEU A 178 11.64 -12.42 17.48
N SER A 179 12.21 -13.05 16.47
CA SER A 179 13.42 -13.87 16.59
C SER A 179 14.67 -13.05 16.92
N GLN A 180 14.68 -11.77 16.59
CA GLN A 180 15.76 -10.83 16.92
C GLN A 180 15.52 -10.15 18.27
N ASP A 181 14.29 -9.71 18.53
CA ASP A 181 13.88 -9.09 19.78
C ASP A 181 12.45 -9.54 20.14
N ILE A 182 12.34 -10.42 21.12
CA ILE A 182 11.06 -10.96 21.59
C ILE A 182 10.12 -9.90 22.18
N ASN A 183 10.67 -8.73 22.58
CA ASN A 183 9.94 -7.63 23.18
C ASN A 183 9.65 -6.49 22.18
N VAL A 184 10.01 -6.65 20.91
CA VAL A 184 9.76 -5.62 19.89
C VAL A 184 8.25 -5.27 19.82
N ASP A 185 7.94 -3.97 19.84
CA ASP A 185 6.58 -3.47 19.60
C ASP A 185 6.37 -3.38 18.07
N ILE A 186 5.91 -4.48 17.48
CA ILE A 186 5.72 -4.62 16.04
C ILE A 186 4.26 -4.80 15.67
N ASN A 187 3.87 -4.13 14.61
CA ASN A 187 2.55 -4.28 13.98
C ASN A 187 2.71 -4.42 12.47
N SER A 188 2.37 -5.58 11.95
CA SER A 188 2.40 -5.87 10.52
C SER A 188 0.98 -5.84 9.94
N TYR A 189 0.82 -5.20 8.78
CA TYR A 189 -0.47 -5.02 8.10
C TYR A 189 -0.33 -5.30 6.62
N PHE A 190 -1.42 -5.71 5.99
CA PHE A 190 -1.62 -5.40 4.59
C PHE A 190 -2.62 -4.25 4.47
N ALA A 191 -2.46 -3.42 3.45
CA ALA A 191 -3.21 -2.19 3.32
C ALA A 191 -3.84 -2.04 1.94
N ILE A 192 -5.07 -1.51 1.93
CA ILE A 192 -5.81 -1.17 0.73
C ILE A 192 -5.99 0.35 0.72
N PRO A 193 -5.43 1.07 -0.26
CA PRO A 193 -5.37 2.54 -0.26
C PRO A 193 -6.72 3.24 -0.24
N TYR A 194 -7.79 2.58 -0.70
CA TYR A 194 -9.18 3.06 -0.68
C TYR A 194 -10.16 1.90 -0.72
N ASN A 195 -11.37 2.08 -0.19
CA ASN A 195 -12.43 1.07 -0.26
C ASN A 195 -13.36 1.34 -1.46
N PRO A 196 -13.30 0.55 -2.54
CA PRO A 196 -14.15 0.76 -3.72
C PRO A 196 -15.58 0.24 -3.52
N TYR A 197 -15.86 -0.44 -2.42
CA TYR A 197 -17.17 -1.06 -2.12
C TYR A 197 -17.99 -0.24 -1.14
N SER A 198 -17.43 0.84 -0.58
CA SER A 198 -18.14 1.74 0.31
C SER A 198 -18.73 2.93 -0.44
N ASP A 199 -19.95 3.32 -0.09
CA ASP A 199 -20.58 4.56 -0.58
C ASP A 199 -19.87 5.82 -0.04
N LYS A 200 -19.08 5.68 1.00
CA LYS A 200 -18.29 6.75 1.61
C LYS A 200 -16.81 6.54 1.32
N LEU A 201 -16.15 7.59 0.91
CA LEU A 201 -14.71 7.55 0.64
C LEU A 201 -13.86 7.11 1.85
N ASP A 202 -14.27 7.51 3.05
CA ASP A 202 -13.64 7.16 4.32
C ASP A 202 -14.24 5.89 4.97
N GLY A 203 -15.08 5.15 4.24
CA GLY A 203 -15.62 3.88 4.70
C GLY A 203 -14.54 2.82 4.87
N THR A 204 -14.53 2.19 6.04
CA THR A 204 -13.56 1.15 6.42
C THR A 204 -14.19 -0.24 6.53
N ASP A 205 -15.45 -0.37 6.14
CA ASP A 205 -16.29 -1.57 6.16
C ASP A 205 -15.95 -2.52 4.99
N TYR A 206 -14.68 -2.90 4.91
CA TYR A 206 -14.18 -3.82 3.89
C TYR A 206 -14.23 -5.25 4.43
N ASP A 207 -15.02 -6.11 3.79
CA ASP A 207 -15.25 -7.49 4.23
C ASP A 207 -14.87 -8.55 3.19
N LEU A 208 -14.36 -8.14 2.04
CA LEU A 208 -13.94 -9.05 0.98
C LEU A 208 -12.94 -10.08 1.52
N TRP A 209 -13.31 -11.36 1.50
CA TRP A 209 -12.52 -12.47 2.03
C TRP A 209 -12.17 -12.36 3.53
N SER A 210 -12.98 -11.62 4.33
CA SER A 210 -12.78 -11.37 5.77
C SER A 210 -12.56 -12.62 6.62
N LYS A 211 -12.99 -13.78 6.17
CA LYS A 211 -12.72 -15.06 6.84
C LYS A 211 -11.26 -15.52 6.79
N TYR A 212 -10.38 -14.87 6.03
CA TYR A 212 -8.98 -15.26 5.88
C TYR A 212 -8.00 -14.34 6.61
N TYR A 213 -8.50 -13.32 7.28
CA TYR A 213 -7.70 -12.38 8.07
C TYR A 213 -8.50 -11.85 9.27
N ASP A 214 -7.80 -11.46 10.34
CA ASP A 214 -8.39 -10.68 11.41
C ASP A 214 -8.56 -9.22 10.93
N ARG A 215 -9.61 -8.54 11.39
CA ARG A 215 -9.82 -7.12 11.07
C ARG A 215 -8.62 -6.24 11.48
N LYS A 216 -7.86 -6.66 12.48
CA LYS A 216 -6.63 -5.99 12.94
C LYS A 216 -5.45 -6.14 11.96
N ASP A 217 -5.53 -7.02 10.99
CA ASP A 217 -4.45 -7.26 10.01
C ASP A 217 -4.49 -6.30 8.83
N ILE A 218 -5.61 -5.60 8.63
CA ILE A 218 -5.84 -4.77 7.44
C ILE A 218 -6.02 -3.29 7.80
N LEU A 219 -5.42 -2.43 6.97
CA LEU A 219 -5.68 -0.99 6.96
C LEU A 219 -6.43 -0.62 5.68
N VAL A 220 -7.60 -0.02 5.80
CA VAL A 220 -8.44 0.32 4.66
C VAL A 220 -8.63 1.83 4.55
N GLY A 221 -8.28 2.38 3.39
CA GLY A 221 -8.55 3.78 3.05
C GLY A 221 -8.03 4.76 4.12
N ASP A 222 -8.95 5.41 4.82
CA ASP A 222 -8.63 6.43 5.83
C ASP A 222 -7.73 5.91 6.96
N GLU A 223 -7.85 4.63 7.32
CA GLU A 223 -7.01 4.02 8.37
C GLU A 223 -5.53 3.97 7.96
N LEU A 224 -5.25 3.63 6.70
CA LEU A 224 -3.88 3.64 6.17
C LEU A 224 -3.28 5.04 6.24
N TRP A 225 -3.98 6.02 5.67
CA TRP A 225 -3.45 7.38 5.55
C TRP A 225 -3.26 8.04 6.91
N ARG A 226 -4.19 7.84 7.85
CA ARG A 226 -4.04 8.31 9.22
C ARG A 226 -2.94 7.60 9.99
N LYS A 227 -2.77 6.29 9.79
CA LYS A 227 -1.70 5.52 10.42
C LYS A 227 -0.33 6.03 9.99
N VAL A 228 -0.10 6.17 8.71
CA VAL A 228 1.18 6.61 8.14
C VAL A 228 1.48 8.06 8.49
N SER A 229 0.48 8.93 8.49
CA SER A 229 0.64 10.36 8.76
C SER A 229 0.50 10.76 10.24
N ASN A 230 0.40 9.81 11.16
CA ASN A 230 0.08 10.11 12.57
C ASN A 230 -1.16 11.02 12.73
N ASN A 231 -2.22 10.74 11.98
CA ASN A 231 -3.46 11.51 11.93
C ASN A 231 -3.34 12.96 11.39
N LEU A 232 -2.23 13.33 10.77
CA LEU A 232 -2.07 14.66 10.18
C LEU A 232 -3.01 14.89 8.98
N ILE A 233 -3.30 13.83 8.20
CA ILE A 233 -4.18 13.90 7.03
C ILE A 233 -4.96 12.60 6.87
N GLY A 234 -6.21 12.71 6.41
CA GLY A 234 -7.05 11.57 6.07
C GLY A 234 -7.43 11.54 4.59
N ILE A 235 -8.08 10.45 4.17
CA ILE A 235 -8.43 10.22 2.75
C ILE A 235 -9.32 11.32 2.16
N ASN A 236 -10.21 11.91 2.95
CA ASN A 236 -11.08 13.01 2.50
C ASN A 236 -10.28 14.29 2.17
N ASP A 237 -9.19 14.56 2.88
CA ASP A 237 -8.30 15.69 2.57
C ASP A 237 -7.47 15.38 1.32
N ILE A 238 -6.96 14.15 1.21
CA ILE A 238 -6.20 13.67 0.04
C ILE A 238 -7.08 13.78 -1.23
N ASP A 239 -8.32 13.31 -1.18
CA ASP A 239 -9.27 13.40 -2.30
C ASP A 239 -9.57 14.84 -2.72
N LYS A 240 -9.73 15.76 -1.76
CA LYS A 240 -9.90 17.19 -2.08
C LYS A 240 -8.71 17.73 -2.86
N ILE A 241 -7.49 17.38 -2.46
CA ILE A 241 -6.27 17.79 -3.14
C ILE A 241 -6.21 17.18 -4.55
N PHE A 242 -6.52 15.89 -4.71
CA PHE A 242 -6.62 15.27 -6.03
C PHE A 242 -7.67 15.95 -6.92
N LYS A 243 -8.81 16.36 -6.36
CA LYS A 243 -9.84 17.10 -7.09
C LYS A 243 -9.36 18.50 -7.52
N GLU A 244 -8.57 19.18 -6.70
CA GLU A 244 -7.97 20.47 -7.05
C GLU A 244 -6.96 20.32 -8.19
N VAL A 245 -6.00 19.41 -8.06
CA VAL A 245 -5.03 19.08 -9.12
C VAL A 245 -5.75 18.65 -10.40
N GLY A 246 -6.78 17.78 -10.28
CA GLY A 246 -7.55 17.30 -11.42
C GLY A 246 -8.33 18.37 -12.18
N LYS A 247 -8.72 19.48 -11.55
CA LYS A 247 -9.34 20.63 -12.26
C LYS A 247 -8.36 21.28 -13.24
N GLU A 248 -7.12 21.43 -12.82
CA GLU A 248 -6.06 22.00 -13.67
C GLU A 248 -5.73 21.06 -14.84
N LEU A 249 -5.68 19.76 -14.58
CA LEU A 249 -5.37 18.73 -15.58
C LEU A 249 -6.45 18.60 -16.68
N LYS A 250 -7.73 18.67 -16.31
CA LYS A 250 -8.85 18.58 -17.27
C LYS A 250 -8.80 19.65 -18.35
N ASN A 251 -8.17 20.79 -18.06
CA ASN A 251 -7.99 21.87 -19.04
C ASN A 251 -6.83 21.59 -20.01
N LYS A 252 -5.91 20.69 -19.67
CA LYS A 252 -4.74 20.34 -20.51
C LYS A 252 -5.00 19.15 -21.46
N ILE A 253 -6.02 18.35 -21.18
CA ILE A 253 -6.36 17.12 -21.95
C ILE A 253 -7.49 17.39 -22.97
N LYS A 254 -8.12 18.56 -22.91
CA LYS A 254 -9.12 19.01 -23.90
C LYS A 254 -8.44 19.52 -25.16
#